data_a7236fece01f2d05cbdcf2530339706c
#
_entry.id   a7236fece01f2d05cbdcf2530339706c
#
_cell.length_a   1.000
_cell.length_b   1.000
_cell.length_c   1.000
_cell.angle_alpha   90.00
_cell.angle_beta   90.00
_cell.angle_gamma   90.00
#
_symmetry.space_group_name_H-M   'P 1'
#
loop_
_entity.id
_entity.type
_entity.pdbx_description
1 polymer ?
#
loop_
_entity_poly.entity_id
_entity_poly.type
_entity_poly.pdbx_seq_one_letter_code
_entity_poly.pdbx_strand_id
1 'polypeptide(L)'
;MTNRRGVGAALLGAALLAATASCAPGEEGGGRTPPPLPAASDAAGATASASVSATASVAASVAAGATPGGGETNPTPAAPRTLVTGLTVPWAIAFLPGGDALVTERESARLLRVTPRGQVHEVAVIEGVSASGEGGLLGVAVSPRYAADHFVFVYFTAGNDNRIVRYRYDGRLSDRRVLVSGIPKGAIHNGGRLAFGPDGYLYASTGETGERGMAQDKKSLGGKILRMTADGRPAPGNPFGTLVWTYGHRNVQGMAWDDRGHMYATEFGQNTYDEINLIEKGHNYGWPEVEGVGGRPGYTDPLLTWSTAEASPSGLAYARGSLWAAALRGERLWRVPVDGSGRAGRPAALYTGEYGRLRAVAVAPDGTLWVGTSNRDGRGSPRDGDDRILVVRPSS
;
A
#
# COMPACT_ATOMS: atom_id res chain seq x y z
N MET A 1 77.98 2.85 -15.36
CA MET A 1 78.36 1.86 -14.33
C MET A 1 77.06 1.13 -14.01
N THR A 2 76.76 0.06 -14.78
CA THR A 2 76.92 -1.37 -14.46
C THR A 2 76.47 -1.72 -13.04
N ASN A 3 75.37 -2.43 -12.84
CA ASN A 3 75.35 -3.88 -12.83
C ASN A 3 73.93 -4.49 -12.81
N ARG A 4 73.79 -5.53 -13.59
CA ARG A 4 72.73 -6.53 -13.75
C ARG A 4 72.77 -7.56 -12.62
N ARG A 5 71.67 -8.30 -12.45
CA ARG A 5 71.44 -9.75 -12.16
C ARG A 5 70.30 -9.88 -11.17
N GLY A 6 69.34 -10.77 -11.26
CA GLY A 6 69.19 -12.01 -12.05
C GLY A 6 67.95 -12.74 -11.55
N VAL A 7 67.29 -13.31 -12.47
CA VAL A 7 66.44 -14.52 -12.57
C VAL A 7 66.26 -15.40 -11.37
N GLY A 8 65.03 -15.84 -11.15
CA GLY A 8 64.64 -16.99 -10.33
C GLY A 8 63.20 -17.42 -10.57
N ALA A 9 63.00 -18.26 -11.63
CA ALA A 9 61.76 -19.00 -11.86
C ALA A 9 61.70 -20.24 -11.01
N ALA A 10 60.56 -20.56 -10.42
CA ALA A 10 60.25 -21.89 -9.89
C ALA A 10 58.84 -22.31 -10.34
N LEU A 11 58.82 -23.27 -11.25
CA LEU A 11 57.71 -24.12 -11.67
C LEU A 11 57.64 -25.32 -10.72
N LEU A 12 56.46 -25.70 -10.30
CA LEU A 12 56.00 -27.04 -9.86
C LEU A 12 54.50 -26.92 -9.70
N GLY A 13 53.60 -27.69 -10.30
CA GLY A 13 53.62 -29.04 -10.74
C GLY A 13 52.19 -29.54 -10.56
N ALA A 14 51.51 -29.93 -11.62
CA ALA A 14 50.15 -30.41 -11.68
C ALA A 14 50.02 -31.79 -11.00
N ALA A 15 48.86 -32.04 -10.38
CA ALA A 15 48.33 -33.39 -10.15
C ALA A 15 46.86 -33.42 -10.45
N LEU A 16 46.51 -33.97 -11.62
CA LEU A 16 45.19 -34.45 -11.98
C LEU A 16 44.95 -35.79 -11.27
N LEU A 17 43.83 -35.91 -10.57
CA LEU A 17 43.26 -37.22 -10.21
C LEU A 17 41.91 -37.32 -10.88
N ALA A 18 41.85 -38.17 -11.92
CA ALA A 18 40.63 -38.63 -12.55
C ALA A 18 40.10 -39.83 -11.75
N ALA A 19 38.86 -39.78 -11.32
CA ALA A 19 38.11 -40.94 -10.84
C ALA A 19 36.96 -41.22 -11.80
N THR A 20 37.10 -42.31 -12.52
CA THR A 20 36.07 -42.94 -13.35
C THR A 20 35.10 -43.67 -12.44
N ALA A 21 33.80 -43.43 -12.59
CA ALA A 21 32.76 -44.29 -12.04
C ALA A 21 31.78 -44.66 -13.15
N SER A 22 31.54 -45.93 -13.22
CA SER A 22 30.83 -46.80 -14.11
C SER A 22 29.33 -46.51 -14.23
N CYS A 23 28.79 -46.64 -15.43
CA CYS A 23 27.37 -46.74 -15.74
C CYS A 23 26.76 -48.07 -15.31
N ALA A 24 25.55 -48.01 -14.73
CA ALA A 24 24.55 -49.07 -14.82
C ALA A 24 23.14 -48.47 -14.90
N PRO A 25 22.21 -48.95 -15.73
CA PRO A 25 20.91 -48.41 -16.04
C PRO A 25 19.78 -49.06 -15.21
N GLY A 26 18.67 -48.31 -15.02
CA GLY A 26 17.36 -48.81 -14.55
C GLY A 26 16.76 -47.86 -13.50
N GLU A 27 15.67 -47.30 -13.66
CA GLU A 27 14.30 -47.64 -13.87
C GLU A 27 13.46 -46.35 -13.99
N GLU A 28 12.45 -46.39 -14.82
CA GLU A 28 11.38 -45.42 -14.96
C GLU A 28 10.54 -45.33 -13.68
N GLY A 29 10.16 -44.11 -13.25
CA GLY A 29 9.34 -43.91 -12.07
C GLY A 29 8.75 -42.52 -11.93
N GLY A 30 7.57 -42.30 -12.55
CA GLY A 30 6.48 -41.59 -11.98
C GLY A 30 6.64 -40.09 -11.70
N GLY A 31 6.22 -39.24 -12.63
CA GLY A 31 5.90 -37.85 -12.36
C GLY A 31 4.85 -37.70 -11.26
N ARG A 32 5.21 -37.07 -10.17
CA ARG A 32 4.27 -36.62 -9.14
C ARG A 32 3.89 -35.17 -9.42
N THR A 33 2.69 -35.00 -9.96
CA THR A 33 1.98 -33.71 -9.94
C THR A 33 1.69 -33.32 -8.49
N PRO A 34 1.85 -32.05 -8.11
CA PRO A 34 1.43 -31.58 -6.80
C PRO A 34 -0.10 -31.63 -6.68
N PRO A 35 -0.64 -31.89 -5.47
CA PRO A 35 -2.09 -31.98 -5.28
C PRO A 35 -2.76 -30.62 -5.46
N PRO A 36 -3.99 -30.56 -5.98
CA PRO A 36 -4.77 -29.34 -6.09
C PRO A 36 -5.20 -28.87 -4.69
N LEU A 37 -5.24 -27.53 -4.54
CA LEU A 37 -5.77 -26.84 -3.36
C LEU A 37 -7.25 -27.22 -3.15
N PRO A 38 -7.72 -27.40 -1.91
CA PRO A 38 -9.11 -27.76 -1.66
C PRO A 38 -10.06 -26.62 -2.04
N ALA A 39 -11.06 -26.96 -2.83
CA ALA A 39 -12.20 -26.10 -3.12
C ALA A 39 -13.03 -25.89 -1.84
N ALA A 40 -13.48 -24.65 -1.62
CA ALA A 40 -14.44 -24.35 -0.58
C ALA A 40 -15.75 -25.10 -0.86
N SER A 41 -16.15 -25.94 0.07
CA SER A 41 -17.43 -26.66 0.01
C SER A 41 -18.54 -25.73 0.49
N ASP A 42 -19.51 -25.50 -0.37
CA ASP A 42 -20.85 -25.03 -0.01
C ASP A 42 -21.55 -26.12 0.81
N ALA A 43 -21.93 -25.77 2.02
CA ALA A 43 -22.87 -26.56 2.81
C ALA A 43 -24.19 -25.81 2.90
N ALA A 44 -25.14 -26.24 2.10
CA ALA A 44 -26.53 -25.84 2.20
C ALA A 44 -27.29 -26.77 3.18
N GLY A 45 -28.11 -26.18 4.03
CA GLY A 45 -29.38 -26.72 4.43
C GLY A 45 -29.42 -27.61 5.68
N ALA A 46 -29.96 -27.05 6.78
CA ALA A 46 -30.95 -27.78 7.58
C ALA A 46 -31.80 -26.76 8.38
N THR A 47 -33.06 -26.74 8.04
CA THR A 47 -34.16 -26.06 8.76
C THR A 47 -34.41 -26.74 10.10
N ALA A 48 -34.51 -25.95 11.16
CA ALA A 48 -35.22 -26.34 12.36
C ALA A 48 -35.97 -25.12 12.91
N SER A 49 -37.28 -25.15 12.79
CA SER A 49 -38.23 -24.27 13.45
C SER A 49 -38.25 -24.56 14.92
N ALA A 50 -38.12 -23.53 15.75
CA ALA A 50 -38.60 -23.52 17.10
C ALA A 50 -39.17 -22.14 17.44
N SER A 51 -40.48 -22.06 17.50
CA SER A 51 -41.28 -20.96 17.98
C SER A 51 -41.24 -20.90 19.50
N VAL A 52 -40.87 -19.75 20.07
CA VAL A 52 -41.25 -19.40 21.46
C VAL A 52 -41.67 -17.93 21.45
N SER A 53 -42.95 -17.76 21.71
CA SER A 53 -43.57 -16.47 22.02
C SER A 53 -43.24 -16.05 23.44
N ALA A 54 -42.84 -14.81 23.66
CA ALA A 54 -43.01 -14.13 24.93
C ALA A 54 -43.16 -12.62 24.68
N THR A 55 -44.32 -12.15 24.92
CA THR A 55 -44.78 -10.75 25.01
C THR A 55 -44.18 -10.05 26.23
N ALA A 56 -43.66 -8.85 26.05
CA ALA A 56 -43.65 -7.82 27.10
C ALA A 56 -43.67 -6.43 26.46
N SER A 57 -44.83 -5.81 26.52
CA SER A 57 -45.05 -4.40 26.24
C SER A 57 -44.46 -3.54 27.35
N VAL A 58 -43.65 -2.57 27.00
CA VAL A 58 -43.45 -1.35 27.80
C VAL A 58 -43.60 -0.16 26.89
N ALA A 59 -44.69 0.53 27.00
CA ALA A 59 -44.97 1.82 26.42
C ALA A 59 -44.18 2.90 27.17
N ALA A 60 -43.32 3.61 26.47
CA ALA A 60 -42.80 4.90 26.91
C ALA A 60 -43.23 5.95 25.91
N SER A 61 -44.14 6.80 26.33
CA SER A 61 -44.56 8.04 25.65
C SER A 61 -43.36 9.01 25.62
N VAL A 62 -42.96 9.44 24.47
CA VAL A 62 -42.13 10.63 24.30
C VAL A 62 -42.78 11.57 23.30
N ALA A 63 -42.94 12.80 23.77
CA ALA A 63 -43.62 13.90 23.17
C ALA A 63 -43.18 14.21 21.74
N ALA A 64 -44.17 14.52 20.89
CA ALA A 64 -44.00 15.17 19.61
C ALA A 64 -43.47 16.60 19.78
N GLY A 65 -42.43 16.95 19.02
CA GLY A 65 -42.00 18.33 18.90
C GLY A 65 -40.55 18.47 18.42
N ALA A 66 -40.25 18.03 17.19
CA ALA A 66 -39.11 18.54 16.46
C ALA A 66 -39.43 18.50 14.98
N THR A 67 -39.61 19.67 14.39
CA THR A 67 -39.59 19.91 12.95
C THR A 67 -38.38 19.27 12.32
N PRO A 68 -38.48 18.57 11.19
CA PRO A 68 -37.30 18.08 10.49
C PRO A 68 -36.56 19.30 9.94
N GLY A 69 -35.46 19.64 10.60
CA GLY A 69 -34.46 20.55 10.05
C GLY A 69 -33.99 19.99 8.72
N GLY A 70 -33.96 20.84 7.70
CA GLY A 70 -33.59 20.51 6.35
C GLY A 70 -32.31 19.70 6.30
N GLY A 71 -32.40 18.50 5.76
CA GLY A 71 -31.23 17.69 5.45
C GLY A 71 -30.36 18.47 4.49
N GLU A 72 -29.16 18.85 4.93
CA GLU A 72 -28.09 19.28 4.03
C GLU A 72 -27.83 18.12 3.08
N THR A 73 -28.39 18.21 1.88
CA THR A 73 -28.02 17.36 0.77
C THR A 73 -26.61 17.75 0.39
N ASN A 74 -25.61 17.01 0.93
CA ASN A 74 -24.26 17.11 0.41
C ASN A 74 -24.35 16.91 -1.11
N PRO A 75 -23.95 17.88 -1.92
CA PRO A 75 -24.06 17.75 -3.37
C PRO A 75 -23.26 16.52 -3.80
N THR A 76 -23.91 15.62 -4.53
CA THR A 76 -23.23 14.48 -5.15
C THR A 76 -22.09 15.04 -6.01
N PRO A 77 -20.83 14.63 -5.78
CA PRO A 77 -19.74 15.11 -6.60
C PRO A 77 -20.01 14.82 -8.08
N ALA A 78 -19.64 15.75 -8.96
CA ALA A 78 -19.76 15.55 -10.39
C ALA A 78 -19.06 14.25 -10.83
N ALA A 79 -19.57 13.60 -11.87
CA ALA A 79 -18.96 12.39 -12.41
C ALA A 79 -17.47 12.62 -12.71
N PRO A 80 -16.58 11.68 -12.35
CA PRO A 80 -15.16 11.78 -12.62
C PRO A 80 -14.87 11.84 -14.12
N ARG A 81 -13.88 12.62 -14.52
CA ARG A 81 -13.36 12.59 -15.89
C ARG A 81 -12.27 11.53 -15.99
N THR A 82 -12.38 10.63 -16.97
CA THR A 82 -11.28 9.73 -17.31
C THR A 82 -10.12 10.53 -17.94
N LEU A 83 -8.93 10.42 -17.35
CA LEU A 83 -7.71 11.10 -17.82
C LEU A 83 -6.87 10.18 -18.69
N VAL A 84 -6.66 8.94 -18.24
CA VAL A 84 -5.83 7.91 -18.90
C VAL A 84 -6.56 6.60 -18.87
N THR A 85 -6.37 5.78 -19.91
CA THR A 85 -6.87 4.41 -20.05
C THR A 85 -5.74 3.46 -20.41
N GLY A 86 -5.97 2.16 -20.28
CA GLY A 86 -5.03 1.11 -20.74
C GLY A 86 -3.78 0.96 -19.87
N LEU A 87 -3.84 1.33 -18.60
CA LEU A 87 -2.78 1.07 -17.64
C LEU A 87 -2.83 -0.39 -17.14
N THR A 88 -1.72 -0.83 -16.55
CA THR A 88 -1.58 -2.19 -15.99
C THR A 88 -1.38 -2.11 -14.48
N VAL A 89 -2.47 -2.24 -13.71
CA VAL A 89 -2.47 -2.22 -12.24
C VAL A 89 -1.69 -1.00 -11.69
N PRO A 90 -2.11 0.25 -12.00
CA PRO A 90 -1.46 1.44 -11.45
C PRO A 90 -1.57 1.44 -9.93
N TRP A 91 -0.41 1.47 -9.24
CA TRP A 91 -0.37 1.24 -7.81
C TRP A 91 -0.24 2.53 -6.99
N ALA A 92 0.61 3.46 -7.42
CA ALA A 92 0.82 4.74 -6.75
C ALA A 92 0.95 5.88 -7.74
N ILE A 93 0.61 7.09 -7.29
CA ILE A 93 0.70 8.34 -8.03
C ILE A 93 1.43 9.35 -7.15
N ALA A 94 2.45 10.03 -7.68
CA ALA A 94 3.14 11.13 -7.01
C ALA A 94 3.41 12.27 -8.00
N PHE A 95 3.04 13.50 -7.62
CA PHE A 95 3.19 14.64 -8.51
C PHE A 95 4.59 15.26 -8.45
N LEU A 96 5.10 15.62 -9.63
CA LEU A 96 6.25 16.48 -9.82
C LEU A 96 5.83 17.95 -9.66
N PRO A 97 6.76 18.86 -9.29
CA PRO A 97 6.42 20.28 -9.12
C PRO A 97 5.82 20.94 -10.39
N GLY A 98 6.13 20.41 -11.58
CA GLY A 98 5.58 20.89 -12.86
C GLY A 98 4.14 20.43 -13.16
N GLY A 99 3.53 19.63 -12.29
CA GLY A 99 2.16 19.13 -12.43
C GLY A 99 2.04 17.77 -13.14
N ASP A 100 3.10 17.26 -13.75
CA ASP A 100 3.13 15.87 -14.22
C ASP A 100 3.16 14.91 -13.04
N ALA A 101 2.60 13.72 -13.20
CA ALA A 101 2.63 12.68 -12.19
C ALA A 101 3.55 11.53 -12.58
N LEU A 102 4.26 10.98 -11.60
CA LEU A 102 4.87 9.66 -11.69
C LEU A 102 3.85 8.61 -11.24
N VAL A 103 3.68 7.58 -12.03
CA VAL A 103 2.73 6.48 -11.77
C VAL A 103 3.50 5.17 -11.85
N THR A 104 3.35 4.33 -10.83
CA THR A 104 3.92 2.98 -10.84
C THR A 104 2.89 1.98 -11.32
N GLU A 105 3.32 1.02 -12.12
CA GLU A 105 2.55 -0.16 -12.47
C GLU A 105 3.13 -1.40 -11.79
N ARG A 106 2.30 -2.07 -10.99
CA ARG A 106 2.75 -3.13 -10.07
C ARG A 106 3.40 -4.30 -10.77
N GLU A 107 2.76 -4.82 -11.81
CA GLU A 107 3.15 -6.10 -12.44
C GLU A 107 4.18 -5.91 -13.55
N SER A 108 4.00 -4.87 -14.34
CA SER A 108 4.92 -4.55 -15.44
C SER A 108 6.22 -3.91 -14.97
N ALA A 109 6.32 -3.52 -13.69
CA ALA A 109 7.44 -2.78 -13.13
C ALA A 109 7.72 -1.43 -13.82
N ARG A 110 6.79 -0.91 -14.62
CA ARG A 110 6.96 0.37 -15.31
C ARG A 110 6.74 1.55 -14.36
N LEU A 111 7.64 2.49 -14.43
CA LEU A 111 7.43 3.84 -13.93
C LEU A 111 7.03 4.72 -15.11
N LEU A 112 5.86 5.32 -15.02
CA LEU A 112 5.28 6.17 -16.06
C LEU A 112 5.30 7.64 -15.62
N ARG A 113 5.45 8.57 -16.57
CA ARG A 113 5.12 9.98 -16.41
C ARG A 113 3.80 10.26 -17.12
N VAL A 114 2.84 10.80 -16.39
CA VAL A 114 1.51 11.16 -16.89
C VAL A 114 1.32 12.65 -16.79
N THR A 115 1.02 13.32 -17.92
CA THR A 115 0.77 14.76 -17.92
C THR A 115 -0.67 15.10 -17.47
N PRO A 116 -0.98 16.34 -17.06
CA PRO A 116 -2.35 16.77 -16.75
C PRO A 116 -3.32 16.67 -17.95
N ARG A 117 -2.79 16.52 -19.15
CA ARG A 117 -3.57 16.30 -20.39
C ARG A 117 -3.78 14.82 -20.72
N GLY A 118 -3.26 13.89 -19.88
CA GLY A 118 -3.40 12.45 -20.06
C GLY A 118 -2.39 11.81 -21.01
N GLN A 119 -1.33 12.52 -21.41
CA GLN A 119 -0.23 11.90 -22.17
C GLN A 119 0.58 11.01 -21.25
N VAL A 120 0.85 9.78 -21.69
CA VAL A 120 1.61 8.77 -20.93
C VAL A 120 2.95 8.54 -21.59
N HIS A 121 4.01 8.62 -20.81
CA HIS A 121 5.39 8.36 -21.24
C HIS A 121 6.01 7.33 -20.29
N GLU A 122 6.58 6.26 -20.82
CA GLU A 122 7.39 5.35 -20.03
C GLU A 122 8.70 6.02 -19.63
N VAL A 123 8.98 6.09 -18.34
CA VAL A 123 10.25 6.61 -17.81
C VAL A 123 11.29 5.49 -17.78
N ALA A 124 10.90 4.34 -17.23
CA ALA A 124 11.75 3.15 -17.15
C ALA A 124 10.94 1.93 -16.70
N VAL A 125 11.45 0.74 -16.99
CA VAL A 125 11.15 -0.48 -16.23
C VAL A 125 12.14 -0.55 -15.07
N ILE A 126 11.63 -0.59 -13.82
CA ILE A 126 12.47 -0.56 -12.62
C ILE A 126 13.19 -1.91 -12.45
N GLU A 127 14.51 -1.85 -12.55
CA GLU A 127 15.37 -3.03 -12.43
C GLU A 127 15.31 -3.65 -11.02
N GLY A 128 15.25 -4.99 -10.97
CA GLY A 128 15.24 -5.78 -9.73
C GLY A 128 13.86 -5.99 -9.14
N VAL A 129 12.79 -5.50 -9.76
CA VAL A 129 11.42 -5.83 -9.39
C VAL A 129 11.14 -7.29 -9.72
N SER A 130 10.57 -8.00 -8.76
CA SER A 130 10.11 -9.39 -8.89
C SER A 130 8.62 -9.43 -8.51
N ALA A 131 7.76 -9.11 -9.45
CA ALA A 131 6.32 -9.06 -9.24
C ALA A 131 5.76 -10.46 -9.01
N SER A 132 5.05 -10.65 -7.89
CA SER A 132 4.37 -11.90 -7.54
C SER A 132 3.31 -11.63 -6.48
N GLY A 133 2.12 -12.21 -6.64
CA GLY A 133 1.02 -12.00 -5.71
C GLY A 133 0.65 -10.51 -5.57
N GLU A 134 0.75 -9.98 -4.35
CA GLU A 134 0.52 -8.56 -4.08
C GLU A 134 1.79 -7.71 -4.22
N GLY A 135 2.95 -8.35 -4.42
CA GLY A 135 4.23 -7.68 -4.61
C GLY A 135 4.46 -7.22 -6.04
N GLY A 136 5.43 -6.33 -6.23
CA GLY A 136 5.81 -5.74 -7.50
C GLY A 136 6.36 -4.34 -7.31
N LEU A 137 6.22 -3.46 -8.31
CA LEU A 137 6.52 -2.04 -8.17
C LEU A 137 5.34 -1.34 -7.50
N LEU A 138 5.52 -0.91 -6.24
CA LEU A 138 4.44 -0.44 -5.38
C LEU A 138 4.47 1.10 -5.25
N GLY A 139 5.03 1.63 -4.18
CA GLY A 139 5.02 3.05 -3.86
C GLY A 139 5.98 3.89 -4.70
N VAL A 140 5.59 5.14 -4.93
CA VAL A 140 6.46 6.19 -5.44
C VAL A 140 6.27 7.46 -4.62
N ALA A 141 7.36 8.18 -4.34
CA ALA A 141 7.33 9.50 -3.73
C ALA A 141 8.33 10.44 -4.42
N VAL A 142 8.00 11.71 -4.45
CA VAL A 142 8.85 12.79 -4.98
C VAL A 142 9.41 13.57 -3.79
N SER A 143 10.69 13.93 -3.84
CA SER A 143 11.32 14.73 -2.79
C SER A 143 10.58 16.07 -2.61
N PRO A 144 10.33 16.54 -1.39
CA PRO A 144 9.82 17.89 -1.15
C PRO A 144 10.82 18.97 -1.57
N ARG A 145 12.08 18.58 -1.79
CA ARG A 145 13.15 19.46 -2.31
C ARG A 145 13.50 19.13 -3.76
N TYR A 146 12.57 18.55 -4.52
CA TYR A 146 12.82 18.08 -5.89
C TYR A 146 13.47 19.12 -6.80
N ALA A 147 13.09 20.38 -6.68
CA ALA A 147 13.72 21.46 -7.45
C ALA A 147 15.25 21.59 -7.25
N ALA A 148 15.76 21.11 -6.11
CA ALA A 148 17.18 21.15 -5.77
C ALA A 148 17.88 19.80 -5.96
N ASP A 149 17.21 18.69 -5.60
CA ASP A 149 17.84 17.36 -5.54
C ASP A 149 17.39 16.41 -6.65
N HIS A 150 16.26 16.68 -7.28
CA HIS A 150 15.64 15.84 -8.32
C HIS A 150 15.37 14.38 -7.86
N PHE A 151 15.24 14.14 -6.57
CA PHE A 151 15.08 12.79 -6.05
C PHE A 151 13.66 12.27 -6.16
N VAL A 152 13.56 11.03 -6.62
CA VAL A 152 12.37 10.20 -6.60
C VAL A 152 12.68 8.88 -5.89
N PHE A 153 11.69 8.35 -5.18
CA PHE A 153 11.80 7.17 -4.35
C PHE A 153 10.79 6.15 -4.80
N VAL A 154 11.20 4.91 -4.88
CA VAL A 154 10.30 3.79 -5.18
C VAL A 154 10.40 2.71 -4.11
N TYR A 155 9.28 2.09 -3.81
CA TYR A 155 9.20 0.88 -3.00
C TYR A 155 8.81 -0.27 -3.91
N PHE A 156 9.54 -1.36 -3.86
CA PHE A 156 9.22 -2.52 -4.67
C PHE A 156 9.62 -3.84 -4.02
N THR A 157 8.96 -4.92 -4.46
CA THR A 157 9.31 -6.30 -4.11
C THR A 157 10.43 -6.77 -5.02
N ALA A 158 11.54 -7.18 -4.43
CA ALA A 158 12.68 -7.81 -5.11
C ALA A 158 12.65 -9.34 -4.94
N GLY A 159 13.71 -10.02 -5.37
CA GLY A 159 13.82 -11.49 -5.26
C GLY A 159 13.62 -12.00 -3.83
N ASN A 160 14.28 -11.36 -2.84
CA ASN A 160 14.35 -11.86 -1.47
C ASN A 160 13.70 -10.93 -0.42
N ASP A 161 13.42 -9.68 -0.75
CA ASP A 161 12.90 -8.69 0.18
C ASP A 161 12.04 -7.65 -0.53
N ASN A 162 11.35 -6.82 0.24
CA ASN A 162 10.90 -5.53 -0.22
C ASN A 162 11.98 -4.50 0.08
N ARG A 163 12.12 -3.48 -0.78
CA ARG A 163 13.15 -2.45 -0.61
C ARG A 163 12.70 -1.07 -1.07
N ILE A 164 13.39 -0.05 -0.54
CA ILE A 164 13.23 1.34 -0.92
C ILE A 164 14.48 1.78 -1.66
N VAL A 165 14.27 2.33 -2.87
CA VAL A 165 15.35 2.80 -3.73
C VAL A 165 15.10 4.24 -4.12
N ARG A 166 16.16 5.06 -4.06
CA ARG A 166 16.16 6.43 -4.55
C ARG A 166 16.83 6.50 -5.91
N TYR A 167 16.29 7.34 -6.76
CA TYR A 167 16.88 7.74 -8.04
C TYR A 167 16.96 9.26 -8.12
N ARG A 168 17.83 9.76 -8.97
CA ARG A 168 17.73 11.10 -9.53
C ARG A 168 16.90 11.01 -10.81
N TYR A 169 15.95 11.93 -11.01
CA TYR A 169 15.07 11.98 -12.16
C TYR A 169 15.13 13.34 -12.85
N ASP A 170 15.73 13.39 -14.04
CA ASP A 170 15.84 14.54 -14.94
C ASP A 170 15.34 14.15 -16.33
N GLY A 171 14.09 13.69 -16.45
CA GLY A 171 13.54 13.08 -17.67
C GLY A 171 13.97 11.63 -17.87
N ARG A 172 15.03 11.18 -17.23
CA ARG A 172 15.50 9.80 -17.13
C ARG A 172 15.96 9.49 -15.71
N LEU A 173 15.91 8.21 -15.30
CA LEU A 173 16.45 7.79 -14.01
C LEU A 173 17.97 7.64 -14.05
N SER A 174 18.63 8.10 -12.99
CA SER A 174 20.06 7.94 -12.76
C SER A 174 20.34 7.84 -11.26
N ASP A 175 21.59 7.67 -10.85
CA ASP A 175 22.04 7.67 -9.45
C ASP A 175 21.20 6.72 -8.54
N ARG A 176 21.03 5.48 -9.00
CA ARG A 176 20.29 4.45 -8.26
C ARG A 176 20.97 4.14 -6.95
N ARG A 177 20.24 4.30 -5.83
CA ARG A 177 20.72 3.99 -4.49
C ARG A 177 19.68 3.21 -3.69
N VAL A 178 20.04 2.00 -3.22
CA VAL A 178 19.22 1.26 -2.26
C VAL A 178 19.35 1.95 -0.90
N LEU A 179 18.23 2.41 -0.35
CA LEU A 179 18.15 3.10 0.94
C LEU A 179 17.85 2.13 2.07
N VAL A 180 16.87 1.26 1.85
CA VAL A 180 16.45 0.23 2.80
C VAL A 180 16.26 -1.08 2.05
N SER A 181 16.80 -2.17 2.59
CA SER A 181 16.61 -3.54 2.14
C SER A 181 16.26 -4.43 3.33
N GLY A 182 15.91 -5.69 3.08
CA GLY A 182 15.56 -6.62 4.15
C GLY A 182 14.18 -6.37 4.77
N ILE A 183 13.33 -5.55 4.15
CA ILE A 183 11.92 -5.49 4.54
C ILE A 183 11.27 -6.81 4.13
N PRO A 184 10.60 -7.52 5.05
CA PRO A 184 9.95 -8.79 4.74
C PRO A 184 9.03 -8.68 3.52
N LYS A 185 9.03 -9.72 2.67
CA LYS A 185 8.14 -9.86 1.53
C LYS A 185 7.33 -11.14 1.62
N GLY A 186 6.13 -11.13 1.03
CA GLY A 186 5.29 -12.31 0.92
C GLY A 186 4.45 -12.30 -0.34
N ALA A 187 3.70 -13.37 -0.56
CA ALA A 187 2.66 -13.40 -1.61
C ALA A 187 1.56 -12.37 -1.33
N ILE A 188 1.35 -12.05 -0.05
CA ILE A 188 0.37 -11.08 0.45
C ILE A 188 1.03 -10.08 1.40
N HIS A 189 0.35 -8.98 1.72
CA HIS A 189 0.66 -8.01 2.78
C HIS A 189 2.08 -7.44 2.66
N ASN A 190 2.41 -6.87 1.52
CA ASN A 190 3.71 -6.23 1.30
C ASN A 190 3.77 -4.75 1.72
N GLY A 191 2.64 -4.15 2.14
CA GLY A 191 2.55 -2.73 2.42
C GLY A 191 2.84 -1.90 1.17
N GLY A 192 3.85 -1.03 1.24
CA GLY A 192 4.46 -0.44 0.06
C GLY A 192 4.18 1.04 -0.18
N ARG A 193 3.35 1.72 0.63
CA ARG A 193 3.12 3.15 0.45
C ARG A 193 4.36 3.95 0.84
N LEU A 194 4.74 4.91 0.00
CA LEU A 194 5.73 5.93 0.29
C LEU A 194 5.08 7.32 0.27
N ALA A 195 5.42 8.14 1.25
CA ALA A 195 5.03 9.55 1.27
C ALA A 195 6.01 10.35 2.13
N PHE A 196 6.23 11.63 1.78
CA PHE A 196 6.89 12.57 2.68
C PHE A 196 5.86 13.20 3.61
N GLY A 197 6.17 13.21 4.90
CA GLY A 197 5.38 13.93 5.89
C GLY A 197 5.67 15.46 5.86
N PRO A 198 4.83 16.26 6.53
CA PRO A 198 5.04 17.70 6.64
C PRO A 198 6.34 18.06 7.39
N ASP A 199 6.91 17.12 8.12
CA ASP A 199 8.21 17.22 8.79
C ASP A 199 9.42 17.01 7.85
N GLY A 200 9.15 16.73 6.55
CA GLY A 200 10.16 16.55 5.51
C GLY A 200 10.86 15.18 5.51
N TYR A 201 10.42 14.22 6.35
CA TYR A 201 10.95 12.86 6.35
C TYR A 201 10.12 11.93 5.48
N LEU A 202 10.78 10.89 4.96
CA LEU A 202 10.12 9.85 4.17
C LEU A 202 9.50 8.80 5.10
N TYR A 203 8.22 8.55 4.90
CA TYR A 203 7.48 7.46 5.55
C TYR A 203 7.26 6.32 4.58
N ALA A 204 7.33 5.09 5.10
CA ALA A 204 7.05 3.89 4.33
C ALA A 204 6.17 2.95 5.15
N SER A 205 5.12 2.42 4.54
CA SER A 205 4.31 1.38 5.16
C SER A 205 4.79 -0.01 4.75
N THR A 206 4.70 -0.96 5.67
CA THR A 206 5.05 -2.36 5.45
C THR A 206 3.94 -3.27 5.94
N GLY A 207 3.86 -4.48 5.38
CA GLY A 207 2.94 -5.52 5.82
C GLY A 207 3.64 -6.63 6.59
N GLU A 208 2.88 -7.45 7.26
CA GLU A 208 3.38 -8.58 8.05
C GLU A 208 3.57 -9.88 7.22
N THR A 209 3.26 -9.82 5.92
CA THR A 209 3.53 -10.87 4.91
C THR A 209 2.92 -12.25 5.18
N GLY A 210 1.94 -12.35 6.10
CA GLY A 210 1.36 -13.60 6.60
C GLY A 210 1.98 -14.10 7.90
N GLU A 211 3.13 -13.53 8.30
CA GLU A 211 3.83 -13.86 9.55
C GLU A 211 3.43 -12.86 10.64
N ARG A 212 2.24 -13.05 11.21
CA ARG A 212 1.55 -12.10 12.09
C ARG A 212 2.40 -11.58 13.25
N GLY A 213 3.25 -12.43 13.83
CA GLY A 213 4.13 -12.07 14.96
C GLY A 213 5.12 -10.95 14.64
N MET A 214 5.47 -10.75 13.35
CA MET A 214 6.33 -9.65 12.95
C MET A 214 5.75 -8.27 13.31
N ALA A 215 4.42 -8.14 13.31
CA ALA A 215 3.77 -6.86 13.60
C ALA A 215 4.13 -6.35 15.00
N GLN A 216 4.25 -7.23 16.00
CA GLN A 216 4.59 -6.89 17.38
C GLN A 216 6.11 -6.86 17.64
N ASP A 217 6.93 -7.51 16.80
CA ASP A 217 8.38 -7.49 16.95
C ASP A 217 8.97 -6.16 16.42
N LYS A 218 9.42 -5.29 17.33
CA LYS A 218 10.04 -3.99 16.99
C LYS A 218 11.41 -4.12 16.31
N LYS A 219 12.01 -5.30 16.24
CA LYS A 219 13.24 -5.56 15.48
C LYS A 219 12.93 -5.91 14.02
N SER A 220 11.74 -6.42 13.72
CA SER A 220 11.26 -6.65 12.35
C SER A 220 10.82 -5.36 11.69
N LEU A 221 11.07 -5.24 10.38
CA LEU A 221 10.53 -4.15 9.56
C LEU A 221 9.14 -4.48 8.97
N GLY A 222 8.62 -5.70 9.17
CA GLY A 222 7.28 -6.09 8.74
C GLY A 222 6.17 -5.62 9.67
N GLY A 223 5.02 -5.22 9.14
CA GLY A 223 3.87 -4.75 9.93
C GLY A 223 4.12 -3.44 10.67
N LYS A 224 4.71 -2.46 9.97
CA LYS A 224 5.18 -1.17 10.52
C LYS A 224 4.78 0.01 9.64
N ILE A 225 4.79 1.18 10.26
CA ILE A 225 5.11 2.41 9.55
C ILE A 225 6.55 2.77 9.91
N LEU A 226 7.37 2.99 8.90
CA LEU A 226 8.78 3.38 9.02
C LEU A 226 8.90 4.88 8.76
N ARG A 227 9.88 5.56 9.40
CA ARG A 227 10.17 6.98 9.18
C ARG A 227 11.68 7.17 9.08
N MET A 228 12.12 7.83 7.99
CA MET A 228 13.54 7.92 7.65
C MET A 228 13.90 9.24 6.96
N THR A 229 15.18 9.55 6.96
CA THR A 229 15.74 10.62 6.14
C THR A 229 15.72 10.24 4.65
N ALA A 230 15.92 11.20 3.76
CA ALA A 230 16.06 10.94 2.32
C ALA A 230 17.26 10.05 1.94
N ASP A 231 18.12 9.72 2.90
CA ASP A 231 19.25 8.78 2.75
C ASP A 231 18.98 7.40 3.39
N GLY A 232 17.76 7.15 3.86
CA GLY A 232 17.36 5.85 4.42
C GLY A 232 17.82 5.61 5.86
N ARG A 233 18.29 6.64 6.58
CA ARG A 233 18.67 6.53 8.00
C ARG A 233 17.44 6.79 8.89
N PRO A 234 17.39 6.22 10.11
CA PRO A 234 16.35 6.59 11.06
C PRO A 234 16.27 8.11 11.22
N ALA A 235 15.06 8.65 11.10
CA ALA A 235 14.88 10.09 11.29
C ALA A 235 15.07 10.48 12.75
N PRO A 236 15.64 11.67 13.04
CA PRO A 236 15.73 12.18 14.40
C PRO A 236 14.37 12.16 15.09
N GLY A 237 14.36 11.73 16.35
CA GLY A 237 13.14 11.66 17.14
C GLY A 237 12.29 10.40 16.90
N ASN A 238 12.74 9.41 16.13
CA ASN A 238 12.07 8.11 16.08
C ASN A 238 12.01 7.48 17.47
N PRO A 239 10.88 6.83 17.84
CA PRO A 239 10.63 6.42 19.24
C PRO A 239 11.54 5.30 19.72
N PHE A 240 12.07 4.48 18.80
CA PHE A 240 12.86 3.29 19.14
C PHE A 240 14.32 3.38 18.68
N GLY A 241 14.80 4.54 18.22
CA GLY A 241 16.14 4.71 17.67
C GLY A 241 16.40 3.94 16.37
N THR A 242 15.36 3.35 15.77
CA THR A 242 15.38 2.59 14.52
C THR A 242 14.52 3.26 13.46
N LEU A 243 14.31 2.61 12.31
CA LEU A 243 13.37 3.10 11.28
C LEU A 243 11.92 3.07 11.74
N VAL A 244 11.58 2.25 12.74
CA VAL A 244 10.20 2.03 13.18
C VAL A 244 9.61 3.29 13.79
N TRP A 245 8.47 3.75 13.23
CA TRP A 245 7.67 4.86 13.74
C TRP A 245 6.48 4.35 14.56
N THR A 246 5.73 3.38 14.02
CA THR A 246 4.65 2.66 14.70
C THR A 246 4.70 1.18 14.38
N TYR A 247 4.02 0.35 15.15
CA TYR A 247 4.02 -1.10 15.02
C TYR A 247 2.65 -1.70 15.31
N GLY A 248 2.52 -3.03 15.15
CA GLY A 248 1.24 -3.69 15.33
C GLY A 248 0.28 -3.50 14.16
N HIS A 249 0.84 -3.39 12.95
CA HIS A 249 0.08 -3.26 11.71
C HIS A 249 0.04 -4.58 10.93
N ARG A 250 -1.07 -4.83 10.26
CA ARG A 250 -1.23 -5.96 9.36
C ARG A 250 -0.74 -5.62 7.94
N ASN A 251 -1.37 -4.65 7.28
CA ASN A 251 -1.05 -4.29 5.90
C ASN A 251 -1.52 -2.86 5.58
N VAL A 252 -0.73 -1.88 5.92
CA VAL A 252 -1.00 -0.47 5.62
C VAL A 252 -0.69 -0.18 4.15
N GLN A 253 -1.64 0.42 3.40
CA GLN A 253 -1.43 0.80 1.99
C GLN A 253 -1.74 2.25 1.65
N GLY A 254 -2.22 3.06 2.59
CA GLY A 254 -2.45 4.48 2.40
C GLY A 254 -1.91 5.28 3.57
N MET A 255 -1.38 6.47 3.29
CA MET A 255 -0.93 7.44 4.30
C MET A 255 -1.25 8.84 3.82
N ALA A 256 -1.77 9.69 4.70
CA ALA A 256 -2.05 11.10 4.43
C ALA A 256 -1.90 11.93 5.71
N TRP A 257 -1.72 13.25 5.53
CA TRP A 257 -1.68 14.22 6.63
C TRP A 257 -2.70 15.31 6.39
N ASP A 258 -3.36 15.75 7.44
CA ASP A 258 -4.22 16.93 7.40
C ASP A 258 -3.41 18.24 7.51
N ASP A 259 -4.09 19.37 7.41
CA ASP A 259 -3.47 20.71 7.46
C ASP A 259 -2.86 21.05 8.83
N ARG A 260 -3.13 20.24 9.86
CA ARG A 260 -2.59 20.39 11.22
C ARG A 260 -1.45 19.42 11.51
N GLY A 261 -1.16 18.53 10.55
CA GLY A 261 -0.08 17.54 10.64
C GLY A 261 -0.48 16.23 11.31
N HIS A 262 -1.78 16.00 11.59
CA HIS A 262 -2.22 14.67 12.01
C HIS A 262 -2.01 13.68 10.86
N MET A 263 -1.41 12.54 11.17
CA MET A 263 -1.14 11.48 10.21
C MET A 263 -2.25 10.43 10.26
N TYR A 264 -2.72 10.02 9.11
CA TYR A 264 -3.72 8.95 8.95
C TYR A 264 -3.18 7.84 8.07
N ALA A 265 -3.62 6.61 8.36
CA ALA A 265 -3.30 5.45 7.54
C ALA A 265 -4.53 4.58 7.30
N THR A 266 -4.63 4.00 6.11
CA THR A 266 -5.57 2.94 5.78
C THR A 266 -4.93 1.59 5.97
N GLU A 267 -5.67 0.65 6.54
CA GLU A 267 -5.18 -0.68 6.83
C GLU A 267 -6.21 -1.76 6.49
N PHE A 268 -5.74 -2.83 5.86
CA PHE A 268 -6.57 -4.00 5.60
C PHE A 268 -6.67 -4.88 6.83
N GLY A 269 -7.89 -5.16 7.26
CA GLY A 269 -8.18 -6.19 8.23
C GLY A 269 -8.09 -7.60 7.65
N GLN A 270 -8.33 -8.59 8.49
CA GLN A 270 -8.30 -9.99 8.05
C GLN A 270 -9.66 -10.44 7.54
N ASN A 271 -10.65 -10.45 8.42
CA ASN A 271 -11.98 -10.98 8.11
C ASN A 271 -13.11 -10.08 8.59
N THR A 272 -12.84 -9.17 9.51
CA THR A 272 -13.88 -8.42 10.22
C THR A 272 -13.84 -6.94 9.87
N TYR A 273 -12.71 -6.27 10.13
CA TYR A 273 -12.63 -4.81 10.04
C TYR A 273 -11.43 -4.33 9.24
N ASP A 274 -11.71 -3.54 8.21
CA ASP A 274 -10.74 -2.63 7.61
C ASP A 274 -10.75 -1.30 8.38
N GLU A 275 -9.64 -0.55 8.36
CA GLU A 275 -9.43 0.54 9.29
C GLU A 275 -8.93 1.83 8.62
N ILE A 276 -9.32 2.96 9.21
CA ILE A 276 -8.50 4.18 9.20
C ILE A 276 -7.97 4.40 10.59
N ASN A 277 -6.66 4.53 10.69
CA ASN A 277 -5.94 4.80 11.92
C ASN A 277 -5.45 6.25 11.98
N LEU A 278 -5.62 6.92 13.12
CA LEU A 278 -4.88 8.14 13.46
C LEU A 278 -3.52 7.71 14.01
N ILE A 279 -2.45 8.09 13.30
CA ILE A 279 -1.11 7.58 13.56
C ILE A 279 -0.35 8.47 14.53
N GLU A 280 0.01 7.90 15.67
CA GLU A 280 0.77 8.56 16.72
C GLU A 280 2.12 7.85 16.95
N LYS A 281 3.16 8.64 17.15
CA LYS A 281 4.53 8.20 17.36
C LYS A 281 4.64 7.14 18.46
N GLY A 282 5.22 5.98 18.12
CA GLY A 282 5.52 4.91 19.08
C GLY A 282 4.35 4.03 19.44
N HIS A 283 3.17 4.30 18.94
CA HIS A 283 1.95 3.56 19.27
C HIS A 283 1.92 2.18 18.62
N ASN A 284 1.17 1.29 19.28
CA ASN A 284 0.88 -0.09 18.87
C ASN A 284 -0.57 -0.18 18.39
N TYR A 285 -0.78 -0.58 17.13
CA TYR A 285 -2.11 -0.66 16.51
C TYR A 285 -2.76 -2.05 16.63
N GLY A 286 -2.17 -2.92 17.45
CA GLY A 286 -2.81 -4.10 18.01
C GLY A 286 -2.69 -5.38 17.22
N TRP A 287 -2.47 -5.34 15.90
CA TRP A 287 -2.36 -6.57 15.12
C TRP A 287 -1.18 -7.45 15.58
N PRO A 288 -1.35 -8.80 15.72
CA PRO A 288 -2.57 -9.60 15.49
C PRO A 288 -3.48 -9.79 16.71
N GLU A 289 -3.18 -9.17 17.83
CA GLU A 289 -3.88 -9.35 19.12
C GLU A 289 -5.25 -8.67 19.14
N VAL A 290 -5.43 -7.64 18.30
CA VAL A 290 -6.65 -6.85 18.13
C VAL A 290 -6.87 -6.59 16.65
N GLU A 291 -8.10 -6.69 16.16
CA GLU A 291 -8.60 -6.24 14.86
C GLU A 291 -9.82 -5.35 15.13
N GLY A 292 -9.79 -4.10 14.62
CA GLY A 292 -10.85 -3.13 14.92
C GLY A 292 -10.78 -2.52 16.31
N VAL A 293 -11.89 -1.99 16.77
CA VAL A 293 -12.00 -1.34 18.09
C VAL A 293 -11.97 -2.40 19.19
N GLY A 294 -10.89 -2.46 19.94
CA GLY A 294 -10.70 -3.44 21.02
C GLY A 294 -10.78 -2.86 22.43
N GLY A 295 -10.56 -1.57 22.61
CA GLY A 295 -10.52 -0.90 23.92
C GLY A 295 -9.49 -1.49 24.89
N ARG A 296 -8.45 -2.17 24.38
CA ARG A 296 -7.46 -2.88 25.21
C ARG A 296 -6.30 -1.96 25.59
N PRO A 297 -5.92 -1.87 26.87
CA PRO A 297 -4.75 -1.10 27.30
C PRO A 297 -3.48 -1.50 26.54
N GLY A 298 -2.72 -0.51 26.09
CA GLY A 298 -1.46 -0.70 25.36
C GLY A 298 -1.62 -0.82 23.85
N TYR A 299 -2.85 -0.82 23.35
CA TYR A 299 -3.16 -0.76 21.93
C TYR A 299 -3.95 0.51 21.60
N THR A 300 -3.77 1.02 20.38
CA THR A 300 -4.49 2.18 19.88
C THR A 300 -5.60 1.73 18.97
N ASP A 301 -6.82 2.08 19.33
CA ASP A 301 -7.99 1.77 18.52
C ASP A 301 -8.01 2.58 17.22
N PRO A 302 -8.56 2.03 16.13
CA PRO A 302 -8.74 2.75 14.89
C PRO A 302 -9.70 3.94 15.05
N LEU A 303 -9.47 4.97 14.24
CA LEU A 303 -10.34 6.14 14.13
C LEU A 303 -11.71 5.78 13.56
N LEU A 304 -11.72 4.82 12.63
CA LEU A 304 -12.88 4.37 11.89
C LEU A 304 -12.67 2.94 11.39
N THR A 305 -13.75 2.15 11.39
CA THR A 305 -13.76 0.80 10.83
C THR A 305 -14.84 0.63 9.78
N TRP A 306 -14.60 -0.25 8.83
CA TRP A 306 -15.58 -0.79 7.87
C TRP A 306 -15.53 -2.31 7.91
N SER A 307 -16.59 -2.97 7.44
CA SER A 307 -16.47 -4.38 7.10
C SER A 307 -15.48 -4.57 5.94
N THR A 308 -14.79 -5.72 5.91
CA THR A 308 -13.85 -6.02 4.81
C THR A 308 -14.54 -6.13 3.43
N ALA A 309 -15.86 -6.25 3.39
CA ALA A 309 -16.64 -6.23 2.16
C ALA A 309 -16.85 -4.80 1.61
N GLU A 310 -16.88 -3.80 2.51
CA GLU A 310 -17.19 -2.42 2.15
C GLU A 310 -15.98 -1.60 1.74
N ALA A 311 -14.77 -2.03 2.11
CA ALA A 311 -13.58 -1.23 1.86
C ALA A 311 -12.46 -2.02 1.16
N SER A 312 -11.60 -2.74 1.84
CA SER A 312 -10.24 -3.06 1.41
C SER A 312 -9.51 -1.78 0.99
N PRO A 313 -9.27 -0.84 1.94
CA PRO A 313 -8.84 0.52 1.63
C PRO A 313 -7.35 0.56 1.32
N SER A 314 -6.99 0.98 0.10
CA SER A 314 -5.59 1.08 -0.34
C SER A 314 -5.09 2.52 -0.23
N GLY A 315 -5.08 3.29 -1.30
CA GLY A 315 -4.57 4.66 -1.28
C GLY A 315 -5.41 5.60 -0.41
N LEU A 316 -4.73 6.56 0.23
CA LEU A 316 -5.34 7.60 1.06
C LEU A 316 -4.79 8.97 0.65
N ALA A 317 -5.66 9.97 0.59
CA ALA A 317 -5.29 11.37 0.40
C ALA A 317 -6.12 12.26 1.32
N TYR A 318 -5.60 13.44 1.65
CA TYR A 318 -6.36 14.47 2.37
C TYR A 318 -6.57 15.68 1.47
N ALA A 319 -7.80 16.12 1.34
CA ALA A 319 -8.16 17.32 0.60
C ALA A 319 -9.46 17.90 1.16
N ARG A 320 -9.52 19.23 1.27
CA ARG A 320 -10.72 20.00 1.65
C ARG A 320 -11.39 19.48 2.93
N GLY A 321 -10.61 19.29 3.99
CA GLY A 321 -11.11 18.85 5.31
C GLY A 321 -11.60 17.39 5.35
N SER A 322 -11.24 16.57 4.36
CA SER A 322 -11.67 15.18 4.30
C SER A 322 -10.52 14.26 3.89
N LEU A 323 -10.54 13.05 4.43
CA LEU A 323 -9.77 11.93 3.92
C LEU A 323 -10.53 11.28 2.76
N TRP A 324 -9.77 10.87 1.73
CA TRP A 324 -10.27 10.21 0.54
C TRP A 324 -9.58 8.86 0.41
N ALA A 325 -10.31 7.77 0.68
CA ALA A 325 -9.77 6.42 0.65
C ALA A 325 -10.30 5.62 -0.54
N ALA A 326 -9.37 5.13 -1.36
CA ALA A 326 -9.69 4.29 -2.50
C ALA A 326 -9.89 2.84 -2.04
N ALA A 327 -11.10 2.29 -2.27
CA ALA A 327 -11.49 0.96 -1.83
C ALA A 327 -11.45 -0.05 -2.97
N LEU A 328 -10.73 -1.15 -2.74
CA LEU A 328 -10.58 -2.23 -3.73
C LEU A 328 -11.80 -3.14 -3.77
N ARG A 329 -12.07 -3.88 -2.69
CA ARG A 329 -13.20 -4.81 -2.62
C ARG A 329 -14.53 -4.08 -2.58
N GLY A 330 -14.56 -2.94 -1.88
CA GLY A 330 -15.75 -2.10 -1.78
C GLY A 330 -16.06 -1.32 -3.05
N GLU A 331 -15.17 -1.30 -4.05
CA GLU A 331 -15.35 -0.66 -5.37
C GLU A 331 -15.91 0.75 -5.29
N ARG A 332 -15.33 1.58 -4.39
CA ARG A 332 -15.79 2.95 -4.15
C ARG A 332 -14.67 3.88 -3.71
N LEU A 333 -14.94 5.17 -3.77
CA LEU A 333 -14.13 6.18 -3.13
C LEU A 333 -14.84 6.62 -1.85
N TRP A 334 -14.23 6.37 -0.70
CA TRP A 334 -14.71 6.87 0.57
C TRP A 334 -14.27 8.31 0.79
N ARG A 335 -15.19 9.19 1.16
CA ARG A 335 -14.93 10.49 1.74
C ARG A 335 -15.20 10.43 3.24
N VAL A 336 -14.22 10.78 4.05
CA VAL A 336 -14.33 10.81 5.51
C VAL A 336 -13.95 12.21 5.99
N PRO A 337 -14.91 13.06 6.35
CA PRO A 337 -14.60 14.35 6.95
C PRO A 337 -13.76 14.17 8.20
N VAL A 338 -12.78 15.06 8.43
CA VAL A 338 -12.01 15.10 9.68
C VAL A 338 -12.02 16.51 10.24
N ASP A 339 -12.21 16.60 11.56
CA ASP A 339 -12.18 17.89 12.25
C ASP A 339 -10.75 18.31 12.64
N GLY A 340 -10.62 19.53 13.14
CA GLY A 340 -9.30 20.06 13.55
C GLY A 340 -8.66 19.33 14.74
N SER A 341 -9.33 18.38 15.39
CA SER A 341 -8.75 17.51 16.43
C SER A 341 -8.40 16.12 15.90
N GLY A 342 -8.56 15.89 14.59
CA GLY A 342 -8.27 14.61 13.98
C GLY A 342 -9.40 13.58 14.09
N ARG A 343 -10.60 13.95 14.56
CA ARG A 343 -11.74 13.02 14.68
C ARG A 343 -12.48 12.90 13.36
N ALA A 344 -12.89 11.66 13.05
CA ALA A 344 -13.67 11.37 11.86
C ALA A 344 -15.15 11.76 12.02
N GLY A 345 -15.70 12.39 10.98
CA GLY A 345 -17.12 12.53 10.79
C GLY A 345 -17.73 11.31 10.07
N ARG A 346 -18.98 11.41 9.66
CA ARG A 346 -19.68 10.32 8.96
C ARG A 346 -19.09 10.08 7.57
N PRO A 347 -18.64 8.86 7.24
CA PRO A 347 -18.16 8.52 5.91
C PRO A 347 -19.27 8.61 4.86
N ALA A 348 -18.90 9.02 3.64
CA ALA A 348 -19.75 8.99 2.45
C ALA A 348 -19.10 8.10 1.38
N ALA A 349 -19.89 7.17 0.82
CA ALA A 349 -19.46 6.33 -0.29
C ALA A 349 -19.80 7.01 -1.62
N LEU A 350 -18.81 7.10 -2.51
CA LEU A 350 -18.94 7.72 -3.83
C LEU A 350 -18.59 6.70 -4.93
N TYR A 351 -19.30 6.77 -6.05
CA TYR A 351 -19.03 5.98 -7.26
C TYR A 351 -19.03 4.45 -7.02
N THR A 352 -19.87 3.97 -6.11
CA THR A 352 -19.93 2.55 -5.72
C THR A 352 -20.28 1.67 -6.92
N GLY A 353 -19.36 0.73 -7.28
CA GLY A 353 -19.50 -0.19 -8.41
C GLY A 353 -19.32 0.43 -9.80
N GLU A 354 -19.22 1.77 -9.91
CA GLU A 354 -19.17 2.45 -11.21
C GLU A 354 -17.85 2.22 -11.96
N TYR A 355 -16.73 2.23 -11.22
CA TYR A 355 -15.39 2.13 -11.80
C TYR A 355 -14.64 0.87 -11.34
N GLY A 356 -15.31 -0.02 -10.61
CA GLY A 356 -14.72 -1.21 -10.03
C GLY A 356 -13.74 -0.88 -8.91
N ARG A 357 -12.68 -1.66 -8.81
CA ARG A 357 -11.67 -1.59 -7.75
C ARG A 357 -10.85 -0.31 -7.86
N LEU A 358 -10.88 0.53 -6.82
CA LEU A 358 -10.08 1.75 -6.73
C LEU A 358 -8.87 1.50 -5.83
N ARG A 359 -7.66 1.89 -6.29
CA ARG A 359 -6.41 1.64 -5.56
C ARG A 359 -5.64 2.91 -5.19
N ALA A 360 -5.26 3.68 -6.18
CA ALA A 360 -4.47 4.89 -5.95
C ALA A 360 -5.38 6.10 -5.75
N VAL A 361 -4.98 7.00 -4.85
CA VAL A 361 -5.55 8.34 -4.79
C VAL A 361 -4.44 9.32 -4.42
N ALA A 362 -4.37 10.45 -5.12
CA ALA A 362 -3.40 11.51 -4.86
C ALA A 362 -4.02 12.87 -5.16
N VAL A 363 -3.63 13.91 -4.41
CA VAL A 363 -4.05 15.29 -4.66
C VAL A 363 -3.13 15.90 -5.71
N ALA A 364 -3.73 16.35 -6.80
CA ALA A 364 -3.01 17.07 -7.85
C ALA A 364 -2.76 18.53 -7.45
N PRO A 365 -1.78 19.21 -8.05
CA PRO A 365 -1.46 20.61 -7.73
C PRO A 365 -2.63 21.60 -7.97
N ASP A 366 -3.59 21.24 -8.82
CA ASP A 366 -4.82 22.02 -9.05
C ASP A 366 -5.92 21.73 -8.01
N GLY A 367 -5.63 20.90 -7.00
CA GLY A 367 -6.57 20.51 -5.94
C GLY A 367 -7.56 19.42 -6.35
N THR A 368 -7.49 18.86 -7.56
CA THR A 368 -8.26 17.68 -7.93
C THR A 368 -7.63 16.39 -7.38
N LEU A 369 -8.42 15.32 -7.30
CA LEU A 369 -7.91 13.99 -6.95
C LEU A 369 -7.71 13.18 -8.22
N TRP A 370 -6.54 12.56 -8.35
CA TRP A 370 -6.33 11.52 -9.34
C TRP A 370 -6.52 10.17 -8.67
N VAL A 371 -7.44 9.37 -9.21
CA VAL A 371 -7.83 8.06 -8.66
C VAL A 371 -7.52 6.98 -9.68
N GLY A 372 -6.66 6.03 -9.33
CA GLY A 372 -6.30 4.90 -10.17
C GLY A 372 -7.19 3.69 -9.89
N THR A 373 -7.70 3.05 -10.96
CA THR A 373 -8.39 1.76 -10.85
C THR A 373 -7.39 0.59 -10.74
N SER A 374 -7.85 -0.58 -10.37
CA SER A 374 -7.05 -1.83 -10.24
C SER A 374 -7.89 -3.05 -10.62
N ASN A 375 -8.59 -2.97 -11.74
CA ASN A 375 -9.50 -4.03 -12.19
C ASN A 375 -8.75 -5.20 -12.83
N ARG A 376 -7.50 -4.98 -13.27
CA ARG A 376 -6.62 -6.00 -13.86
C ARG A 376 -5.73 -6.71 -12.86
N ASP A 377 -5.93 -6.53 -11.54
CA ASP A 377 -5.08 -7.09 -10.48
C ASP A 377 -5.33 -8.59 -10.18
N GLY A 378 -6.10 -9.27 -11.01
CA GLY A 378 -6.47 -10.68 -10.86
C GLY A 378 -7.64 -10.93 -9.90
N ARG A 379 -8.17 -9.89 -9.25
CA ARG A 379 -9.32 -9.96 -8.31
C ARG A 379 -10.50 -9.08 -8.77
N GLY A 380 -10.34 -8.32 -9.84
CA GLY A 380 -11.35 -7.47 -10.43
C GLY A 380 -11.96 -8.06 -11.70
N SER A 381 -12.94 -7.35 -12.24
CA SER A 381 -13.55 -7.63 -13.54
C SER A 381 -13.21 -6.49 -14.50
N PRO A 382 -12.12 -6.61 -15.29
CA PRO A 382 -11.70 -5.55 -16.20
C PRO A 382 -12.77 -5.22 -17.24
N ARG A 383 -12.94 -3.94 -17.51
CA ARG A 383 -13.78 -3.41 -18.59
C ARG A 383 -12.90 -2.78 -19.66
N ASP A 384 -13.46 -2.48 -20.82
CA ASP A 384 -12.75 -1.79 -21.89
C ASP A 384 -12.13 -0.48 -21.39
N GLY A 385 -10.86 -0.28 -21.67
CA GLY A 385 -10.08 0.86 -21.21
C GLY A 385 -9.52 0.78 -19.80
N ASP A 386 -9.79 -0.30 -19.02
CA ASP A 386 -9.14 -0.49 -17.73
C ASP A 386 -7.66 -0.90 -17.90
N ASP A 387 -6.78 -0.65 -16.92
CA ASP A 387 -7.02 0.24 -15.81
C ASP A 387 -6.87 1.70 -16.24
N ARG A 388 -7.41 2.61 -15.44
CA ARG A 388 -7.49 4.03 -15.80
C ARG A 388 -7.14 4.94 -14.62
N ILE A 389 -6.86 6.20 -14.94
CA ILE A 389 -6.82 7.29 -13.97
C ILE A 389 -8.04 8.18 -14.18
N LEU A 390 -8.78 8.38 -13.12
CA LEU A 390 -9.94 9.26 -13.02
C LEU A 390 -9.54 10.57 -12.35
N VAL A 391 -10.09 11.69 -12.78
CA VAL A 391 -9.96 12.99 -12.12
C VAL A 391 -11.28 13.33 -11.44
N VAL A 392 -11.22 13.45 -10.12
CA VAL A 392 -12.35 13.80 -9.26
C VAL A 392 -12.15 15.20 -8.71
N ARG A 393 -13.19 16.02 -8.72
CA ARG A 393 -13.20 17.32 -8.04
C ARG A 393 -13.73 17.11 -6.63
N PRO A 394 -12.90 17.26 -5.58
CA PRO A 394 -13.37 17.09 -4.22
C PRO A 394 -14.38 18.20 -3.89
N SER A 395 -15.57 17.82 -3.43
CA SER A 395 -16.52 18.76 -2.79
C SER A 395 -16.03 19.11 -1.39
N SER A 396 -16.26 20.31 -0.96
CA SER A 396 -16.10 20.75 0.43
C SER A 396 -17.08 20.05 1.36
#